data_0ce07c7aceeac3a6f572a602d30b280f
#
_entry.id   0ce07c7aceeac3a6f572a602d30b280f
#
_cell.length_a   1.000
_cell.length_b   1.000
_cell.length_c   1.000
_cell.angle_alpha   90.00
_cell.angle_beta   90.00
_cell.angle_gamma   90.00
#
_symmetry.space_group_name_H-M   'P 1'
#
loop_
_entity.id
_entity.type
_entity.pdbx_description
1 polymer ?
#
loop_
_entity_poly.entity_id
_entity_poly.type
_entity_poly.pdbx_seq_one_letter_code
_entity_poly.pdbx_strand_id
1 'polypeptide(L)'
;VVKGPSCGEPVGESSHRPDLPFFTDYEKSKALADKIIDDYLDKGLEVMVARPTRVYGPGPLTEANSVTRLIKIYLKYRVSLILNQGHEIGNYVYVEDVAEGLELIMKKGRSGEDYILGGENVSLNKFYDMLEEVSGRKAIRLKISVPLALAVARLETAKARWLGFYPFITTSWVRTFLENWAFSHQKATAELGYK
;
A
#
# COMPACT_ATOMS: atom_id res chain seq x y z
N VAL A 1 2.80 5.16 1.17
CA VAL A 1 2.68 5.87 2.43
C VAL A 1 4.00 6.53 2.80
N VAL A 2 3.96 7.81 3.14
CA VAL A 2 5.16 8.64 3.41
C VAL A 2 5.88 8.22 4.69
N LYS A 3 5.18 7.59 5.62
CA LYS A 3 5.72 7.18 6.94
C LYS A 3 6.78 6.08 6.87
N GLY A 4 6.93 5.38 5.76
CA GLY A 4 7.93 4.32 5.56
C GLY A 4 7.50 2.95 6.08
N PRO A 5 8.40 1.95 5.95
CA PRO A 5 8.16 0.60 6.43
C PRO A 5 8.16 0.53 7.96
N SER A 6 7.50 -0.50 8.51
CA SER A 6 7.45 -0.75 9.95
C SER A 6 8.70 -1.52 10.43
N CYS A 7 9.19 -1.13 11.62
CA CYS A 7 10.32 -1.77 12.27
C CYS A 7 9.84 -2.40 13.60
N GLY A 8 9.19 -3.56 13.51
CA GLY A 8 8.64 -4.28 14.65
C GLY A 8 7.19 -3.89 14.95
N GLU A 9 6.93 -2.63 15.34
CA GLU A 9 5.59 -2.13 15.64
C GLU A 9 4.90 -1.52 14.43
N PRO A 10 3.55 -1.55 14.36
CA PRO A 10 2.79 -0.86 13.34
C PRO A 10 3.05 0.66 13.34
N VAL A 11 3.21 1.25 12.17
CA VAL A 11 3.45 2.67 11.98
C VAL A 11 2.15 3.45 12.17
N GLY A 12 2.16 4.42 13.09
CA GLY A 12 1.09 5.39 13.29
C GLY A 12 1.43 6.77 12.71
N GLU A 13 0.52 7.72 12.89
CA GLU A 13 0.67 9.09 12.37
C GLU A 13 1.85 9.84 13.02
N SER A 14 2.10 9.61 14.31
CA SER A 14 3.23 10.20 15.05
C SER A 14 4.57 9.51 14.80
N SER A 15 4.59 8.38 14.10
CA SER A 15 5.82 7.65 13.82
C SER A 15 6.74 8.44 12.89
N HIS A 16 8.01 8.51 13.25
CA HIS A 16 9.03 9.03 12.35
C HIS A 16 9.36 8.00 11.28
N ARG A 17 9.57 8.47 10.05
CA ARG A 17 10.09 7.63 8.99
C ARG A 17 11.50 7.16 9.38
N PRO A 18 11.81 5.85 9.26
CA PRO A 18 13.19 5.37 9.38
C PRO A 18 14.12 6.12 8.41
N ASP A 19 15.41 6.24 8.77
CA ASP A 19 16.42 6.87 7.89
C ASP A 19 16.77 5.94 6.71
N LEU A 20 15.76 5.70 5.88
CA LEU A 20 15.82 4.89 4.67
C LEU A 20 15.48 5.75 3.46
N PRO A 21 16.12 5.51 2.31
CA PRO A 21 15.78 6.21 1.09
C PRO A 21 14.34 5.88 0.67
N PHE A 22 13.70 6.79 -0.07
CA PHE A 22 12.43 6.49 -0.72
C PHE A 22 12.63 5.39 -1.77
N PHE A 23 11.78 4.37 -1.76
CA PHE A 23 11.85 3.28 -2.74
C PHE A 23 11.36 3.69 -4.12
N THR A 24 10.43 4.67 -4.16
CA THR A 24 9.76 5.11 -5.37
C THR A 24 9.70 6.64 -5.48
N ASP A 25 9.63 7.15 -6.72
CA ASP A 25 9.38 8.57 -6.96
C ASP A 25 8.00 9.00 -6.46
N TYR A 26 7.04 8.07 -6.41
CA TYR A 26 5.73 8.31 -5.81
C TYR A 26 5.85 8.68 -4.33
N GLU A 27 6.59 7.90 -3.53
CA GLU A 27 6.82 8.22 -2.11
C GLU A 27 7.48 9.58 -1.94
N LYS A 28 8.50 9.85 -2.77
CA LYS A 28 9.21 11.14 -2.76
C LYS A 28 8.27 12.30 -3.09
N SER A 29 7.41 12.16 -4.10
CA SER A 29 6.46 13.21 -4.47
C SER A 29 5.44 13.47 -3.37
N LYS A 30 4.98 12.43 -2.67
CA LYS A 30 4.06 12.58 -1.54
C LYS A 30 4.74 13.23 -0.32
N ALA A 31 6.01 12.92 -0.05
CA ALA A 31 6.77 13.59 1.00
C ALA A 31 7.01 15.09 0.70
N LEU A 32 7.16 15.45 -0.58
CA LEU A 32 7.24 16.86 -0.97
C LEU A 32 5.88 17.56 -0.84
N ALA A 33 4.78 16.86 -1.16
CA ALA A 33 3.43 17.40 -0.98
C ALA A 33 3.13 17.68 0.50
N ASP A 34 3.57 16.82 1.43
CA ASP A 34 3.39 17.06 2.88
C ASP A 34 4.04 18.39 3.31
N LYS A 35 5.26 18.68 2.83
CA LYS A 35 5.94 19.96 3.13
C LYS A 35 5.18 21.18 2.60
N ILE A 36 4.55 21.05 1.42
CA ILE A 36 3.73 22.11 0.84
C ILE A 36 2.48 22.33 1.70
N ILE A 37 1.89 21.25 2.23
CA ILE A 37 0.72 21.35 3.12
C ILE A 37 1.07 22.14 4.37
N ASP A 38 2.22 21.87 4.99
CA ASP A 38 2.70 22.61 6.18
C ASP A 38 2.78 24.11 5.90
N ASP A 39 3.35 24.51 4.75
CA ASP A 39 3.45 25.92 4.33
C ASP A 39 2.07 26.59 4.15
N TYR A 40 1.04 25.84 3.76
CA TYR A 40 -0.31 26.37 3.59
C TYR A 40 -1.10 26.39 4.89
N LEU A 41 -0.86 25.47 5.81
CA LEU A 41 -1.40 25.50 7.16
C LEU A 41 -0.97 26.77 7.90
N ASP A 42 0.31 27.14 7.77
CA ASP A 42 0.87 28.39 8.34
C ASP A 42 0.21 29.64 7.76
N LYS A 43 -0.36 29.55 6.56
CA LYS A 43 -1.14 30.63 5.91
C LYS A 43 -2.63 30.59 6.26
N GLY A 44 -3.06 29.69 7.16
CA GLY A 44 -4.44 29.61 7.66
C GLY A 44 -5.38 28.76 6.78
N LEU A 45 -4.85 27.93 5.87
CA LEU A 45 -5.67 26.97 5.11
C LEU A 45 -6.05 25.79 6.01
N GLU A 46 -7.31 25.44 6.06
CA GLU A 46 -7.77 24.22 6.75
C GLU A 46 -7.50 22.99 5.86
N VAL A 47 -6.61 22.13 6.31
CA VAL A 47 -6.23 20.91 5.58
C VAL A 47 -6.19 19.71 6.52
N MET A 48 -6.83 18.62 6.14
CA MET A 48 -6.66 17.30 6.75
C MET A 48 -6.06 16.34 5.72
N VAL A 49 -5.19 15.43 6.15
CA VAL A 49 -4.52 14.49 5.25
C VAL A 49 -5.01 13.07 5.48
N ALA A 50 -5.69 12.49 4.49
CA ALA A 50 -6.01 11.07 4.50
C ALA A 50 -4.85 10.25 3.96
N ARG A 51 -4.47 9.19 4.68
CA ARG A 51 -3.38 8.27 4.32
C ARG A 51 -3.87 6.83 4.14
N PRO A 52 -4.56 6.52 3.04
CA PRO A 52 -4.97 5.14 2.77
C PRO A 52 -3.74 4.24 2.62
N THR A 53 -3.84 3.00 3.08
CA THR A 53 -2.79 1.99 2.96
C THR A 53 -2.91 1.26 1.60
N ARG A 54 -2.82 -0.06 1.55
CA ARG A 54 -2.96 -0.82 0.30
C ARG A 54 -4.43 -1.09 0.02
N VAL A 55 -5.03 -0.21 -0.76
CA VAL A 55 -6.47 -0.28 -1.09
C VAL A 55 -6.74 -1.41 -2.08
N TYR A 56 -7.79 -2.18 -1.83
CA TYR A 56 -8.35 -3.16 -2.75
C TYR A 56 -9.87 -3.05 -2.83
N GLY A 57 -10.45 -3.57 -3.89
CA GLY A 57 -11.92 -3.58 -4.06
C GLY A 57 -12.35 -3.55 -5.52
N PRO A 58 -13.67 -3.47 -5.78
CA PRO A 58 -14.23 -3.35 -7.12
C PRO A 58 -13.86 -2.01 -7.77
N GLY A 59 -13.93 -1.98 -9.08
CA GLY A 59 -13.70 -0.76 -9.86
C GLY A 59 -12.73 -0.95 -11.02
N PRO A 60 -12.42 0.13 -11.76
CA PRO A 60 -11.46 0.09 -12.85
C PRO A 60 -10.06 -0.27 -12.34
N LEU A 61 -9.39 -1.19 -13.03
CA LEU A 61 -8.00 -1.52 -12.73
C LEU A 61 -7.08 -0.44 -13.26
N THR A 62 -6.47 0.28 -12.34
CA THR A 62 -5.33 1.15 -12.64
C THR A 62 -4.01 0.48 -12.23
N GLU A 63 -2.89 1.09 -12.58
CA GLU A 63 -1.57 0.59 -12.18
C GLU A 63 -1.35 0.63 -10.66
N ALA A 64 -2.03 1.54 -9.97
CA ALA A 64 -1.99 1.67 -8.52
C ALA A 64 -2.70 0.52 -7.78
N ASN A 65 -3.61 -0.21 -8.44
CA ASN A 65 -4.42 -1.27 -7.81
C ASN A 65 -3.71 -2.63 -7.79
N SER A 66 -2.47 -2.69 -7.30
CA SER A 66 -1.66 -3.90 -7.28
C SER A 66 -2.33 -5.06 -6.53
N VAL A 67 -2.95 -4.79 -5.37
CA VAL A 67 -3.64 -5.82 -4.56
C VAL A 67 -4.85 -6.39 -5.30
N THR A 68 -5.71 -5.54 -5.85
CA THR A 68 -6.86 -5.98 -6.67
C THR A 68 -6.40 -6.81 -7.88
N ARG A 69 -5.24 -6.47 -8.46
CA ARG A 69 -4.64 -7.25 -9.55
C ARG A 69 -4.20 -8.64 -9.08
N LEU A 70 -3.59 -8.77 -7.90
CA LEU A 70 -3.23 -10.06 -7.31
C LEU A 70 -4.48 -10.92 -7.06
N ILE A 71 -5.55 -10.33 -6.52
CA ILE A 71 -6.84 -11.01 -6.32
C ILE A 71 -7.40 -11.52 -7.67
N LYS A 72 -7.40 -10.68 -8.71
CA LYS A 72 -7.89 -11.08 -10.04
C LYS A 72 -7.06 -12.19 -10.68
N ILE A 73 -5.72 -12.16 -10.53
CA ILE A 73 -4.82 -13.23 -10.98
C ILE A 73 -5.17 -14.53 -10.26
N TYR A 74 -5.30 -14.48 -8.93
CA TYR A 74 -5.69 -15.62 -8.11
C TYR A 74 -7.01 -16.23 -8.57
N LEU A 75 -8.05 -15.42 -8.70
CA LEU A 75 -9.40 -15.91 -9.07
C LEU A 75 -9.47 -16.46 -10.50
N LYS A 76 -8.74 -15.82 -11.44
CA LYS A 76 -8.78 -16.19 -12.85
C LYS A 76 -7.88 -17.37 -13.19
N TYR A 77 -6.64 -17.36 -12.69
CA TYR A 77 -5.62 -18.34 -13.10
C TYR A 77 -5.32 -19.38 -12.01
N ARG A 78 -5.86 -19.21 -10.81
CA ARG A 78 -5.57 -20.05 -9.63
C ARG A 78 -4.08 -20.13 -9.32
N VAL A 79 -3.44 -18.97 -9.34
CA VAL A 79 -2.02 -18.79 -9.05
C VAL A 79 -1.84 -17.71 -8.01
N SER A 80 -1.08 -18.01 -6.97
CA SER A 80 -0.62 -17.07 -5.94
C SER A 80 0.84 -16.74 -6.20
N LEU A 81 1.14 -15.51 -6.59
CA LEU A 81 2.51 -15.04 -6.78
C LEU A 81 3.08 -14.57 -5.43
N ILE A 82 4.07 -15.28 -4.92
CA ILE A 82 4.68 -14.99 -3.62
C ILE A 82 6.13 -14.61 -3.84
N LEU A 83 6.47 -13.36 -3.52
CA LEU A 83 7.85 -12.91 -3.54
C LEU A 83 8.56 -13.45 -2.30
N ASN A 84 9.78 -14.00 -2.48
CA ASN A 84 10.59 -14.59 -1.42
C ASN A 84 9.81 -15.68 -0.66
N GLN A 85 9.67 -15.56 0.65
CA GLN A 85 8.90 -16.50 1.48
C GLN A 85 7.47 -16.03 1.78
N GLY A 86 7.13 -14.77 1.47
CA GLY A 86 5.80 -14.19 1.68
C GLY A 86 5.44 -13.94 3.15
N HIS A 87 6.46 -13.72 3.98
CA HIS A 87 6.27 -13.41 5.41
C HIS A 87 6.15 -11.90 5.66
N GLU A 88 6.54 -11.08 4.70
CA GLU A 88 6.48 -9.63 4.78
C GLU A 88 5.03 -9.18 4.95
N ILE A 89 4.82 -8.30 5.95
CA ILE A 89 3.50 -7.82 6.33
C ILE A 89 3.09 -6.67 5.41
N GLY A 90 1.85 -6.70 4.93
CA GLY A 90 1.17 -5.58 4.30
C GLY A 90 -0.05 -5.19 5.10
N ASN A 91 -0.44 -3.93 5.05
CA ASN A 91 -1.73 -3.47 5.54
C ASN A 91 -2.69 -3.35 4.36
N TYR A 92 -3.82 -4.03 4.43
CA TYR A 92 -4.80 -4.13 3.34
C TYR A 92 -6.14 -3.56 3.79
N VAL A 93 -6.66 -2.61 3.03
CA VAL A 93 -7.92 -1.90 3.36
C VAL A 93 -8.89 -2.00 2.19
N TYR A 94 -10.17 -2.22 2.48
CA TYR A 94 -11.21 -2.27 1.47
C TYR A 94 -11.59 -0.86 1.02
N VAL A 95 -11.92 -0.70 -0.26
CA VAL A 95 -12.15 0.62 -0.86
C VAL A 95 -13.34 1.36 -0.25
N GLU A 96 -14.38 0.65 0.18
CA GLU A 96 -15.55 1.27 0.81
C GLU A 96 -15.21 1.80 2.21
N ASP A 97 -14.36 1.08 2.98
CA ASP A 97 -13.86 1.56 4.28
C ASP A 97 -13.04 2.85 4.12
N VAL A 98 -12.23 2.93 3.05
CA VAL A 98 -11.51 4.16 2.73
C VAL A 98 -12.47 5.31 2.39
N ALA A 99 -13.54 5.03 1.62
CA ALA A 99 -14.54 6.05 1.26
C ALA A 99 -15.27 6.55 2.52
N GLU A 100 -15.67 5.66 3.43
CA GLU A 100 -16.25 6.02 4.71
C GLU A 100 -15.27 6.83 5.56
N GLY A 101 -14.00 6.40 5.61
CA GLY A 101 -12.94 7.12 6.32
C GLY A 101 -12.73 8.54 5.80
N LEU A 102 -12.77 8.75 4.48
CA LEU A 102 -12.71 10.09 3.88
C LEU A 102 -13.90 10.96 4.29
N GLU A 103 -15.11 10.40 4.29
CA GLU A 103 -16.32 11.11 4.75
C GLU A 103 -16.20 11.49 6.23
N LEU A 104 -15.70 10.59 7.07
CA LEU A 104 -15.46 10.86 8.50
C LEU A 104 -14.43 11.97 8.71
N ILE A 105 -13.33 11.97 7.95
CA ILE A 105 -12.32 13.05 7.99
C ILE A 105 -12.95 14.38 7.62
N MET A 106 -13.76 14.45 6.55
CA MET A 106 -14.46 15.67 6.16
C MET A 106 -15.41 16.20 7.23
N LYS A 107 -16.05 15.30 8.00
CA LYS A 107 -17.04 15.69 9.03
C LYS A 107 -16.43 16.01 10.39
N LYS A 108 -15.35 15.35 10.77
CA LYS A 108 -14.82 15.35 12.15
C LYS A 108 -13.33 15.58 12.23
N GLY A 109 -12.60 15.54 11.10
CA GLY A 109 -11.17 15.73 11.07
C GLY A 109 -10.76 17.12 11.57
N ARG A 110 -9.60 17.19 12.18
CA ARG A 110 -9.01 18.45 12.67
C ARG A 110 -8.00 18.95 11.65
N SER A 111 -8.01 20.27 11.39
CA SER A 111 -7.03 20.90 10.52
C SER A 111 -5.60 20.68 11.06
N GLY A 112 -4.67 20.41 10.17
CA GLY A 112 -3.28 20.07 10.49
C GLY A 112 -3.04 18.60 10.83
N GLU A 113 -4.10 17.79 10.95
CA GLU A 113 -3.95 16.39 11.31
C GLU A 113 -3.94 15.46 10.10
N ASP A 114 -3.17 14.38 10.22
CA ASP A 114 -3.22 13.27 9.28
C ASP A 114 -3.87 12.03 9.92
N TYR A 115 -4.53 11.23 9.09
CA TYR A 115 -5.27 10.03 9.51
C TYR A 115 -4.92 8.87 8.61
N ILE A 116 -4.39 7.79 9.18
CA ILE A 116 -4.14 6.54 8.47
C ILE A 116 -5.49 5.79 8.33
N LEU A 117 -5.90 5.58 7.09
CA LEU A 117 -7.05 4.74 6.75
C LEU A 117 -6.51 3.36 6.38
N GLY A 118 -6.32 2.54 7.40
CA GLY A 118 -5.77 1.19 7.30
C GLY A 118 -6.83 0.13 7.56
N GLY A 119 -6.50 -1.10 7.18
CA GLY A 119 -7.27 -2.31 7.51
C GLY A 119 -6.36 -3.34 8.18
N GLU A 120 -6.40 -4.57 7.69
CA GLU A 120 -5.71 -5.71 8.29
C GLU A 120 -4.19 -5.72 8.01
N ASN A 121 -3.41 -5.94 9.06
CA ASN A 121 -1.97 -6.19 8.99
C ASN A 121 -1.71 -7.70 8.84
N VAL A 122 -1.50 -8.18 7.64
CA VAL A 122 -1.28 -9.61 7.38
C VAL A 122 -0.11 -9.85 6.45
N SER A 123 0.55 -11.01 6.58
CA SER A 123 1.57 -11.42 5.62
C SER A 123 0.94 -11.78 4.27
N LEU A 124 1.73 -11.76 3.21
CA LEU A 124 1.25 -12.15 1.89
C LEU A 124 0.75 -13.61 1.86
N ASN A 125 1.38 -14.51 2.63
CA ASN A 125 0.89 -15.88 2.80
C ASN A 125 -0.52 -15.90 3.42
N LYS A 126 -0.70 -15.19 4.54
CA LYS A 126 -2.01 -15.12 5.23
C LYS A 126 -3.08 -14.48 4.34
N PHE A 127 -2.70 -13.45 3.56
CA PHE A 127 -3.60 -12.84 2.58
C PHE A 127 -4.13 -13.88 1.57
N TYR A 128 -3.26 -14.75 1.05
CA TYR A 128 -3.69 -15.81 0.15
C TYR A 128 -4.46 -16.93 0.84
N ASP A 129 -4.16 -17.24 2.13
CA ASP A 129 -4.98 -18.16 2.93
C ASP A 129 -6.41 -17.64 3.05
N MET A 130 -6.59 -16.36 3.36
CA MET A 130 -7.90 -15.71 3.44
C MET A 130 -8.64 -15.74 2.10
N LEU A 131 -7.94 -15.51 0.98
CA LEU A 131 -8.54 -15.62 -0.35
C LEU A 131 -8.98 -17.05 -0.67
N GLU A 132 -8.21 -18.05 -0.25
CA GLU A 132 -8.58 -19.46 -0.40
C GLU A 132 -9.84 -19.79 0.41
N GLU A 133 -9.89 -19.34 1.66
CA GLU A 133 -11.01 -19.54 2.56
C GLU A 133 -12.31 -18.91 2.01
N VAL A 134 -12.26 -17.62 1.65
CA VAL A 134 -13.43 -16.87 1.16
C VAL A 134 -13.89 -17.33 -0.22
N SER A 135 -12.96 -17.65 -1.13
CA SER A 135 -13.32 -18.08 -2.50
C SER A 135 -13.67 -19.56 -2.62
N GLY A 136 -13.30 -20.37 -1.63
CA GLY A 136 -13.40 -21.85 -1.71
C GLY A 136 -12.50 -22.47 -2.78
N ARG A 137 -11.52 -21.73 -3.30
CA ARG A 137 -10.71 -22.14 -4.46
C ARG A 137 -9.23 -22.23 -4.07
N LYS A 138 -8.66 -23.43 -4.17
CA LYS A 138 -7.20 -23.60 -4.03
C LYS A 138 -6.45 -23.04 -5.23
N ALA A 139 -5.29 -22.45 -4.96
CA ALA A 139 -4.38 -21.92 -5.97
C ALA A 139 -2.97 -22.51 -5.83
N ILE A 140 -2.26 -22.60 -6.93
CA ILE A 140 -0.84 -22.98 -6.94
C ILE A 140 -0.01 -21.81 -6.43
N ARG A 141 0.76 -22.04 -5.35
CA ARG A 141 1.64 -21.02 -4.77
C ARG A 141 2.99 -21.03 -5.48
N LEU A 142 3.24 -19.99 -6.28
CA LEU A 142 4.51 -19.81 -6.99
C LEU A 142 5.39 -18.85 -6.21
N LYS A 143 6.41 -19.39 -5.55
CA LYS A 143 7.44 -18.63 -4.86
C LYS A 143 8.49 -18.13 -5.86
N ILE A 144 8.69 -16.83 -5.92
CA ILE A 144 9.63 -16.17 -6.81
C ILE A 144 10.81 -15.68 -5.97
N SER A 145 12.02 -16.17 -6.27
CA SER A 145 13.22 -15.69 -5.57
C SER A 145 13.51 -14.23 -5.88
N VAL A 146 14.08 -13.51 -4.92
CA VAL A 146 14.41 -12.09 -5.07
C VAL A 146 15.31 -11.81 -6.28
N PRO A 147 16.40 -12.59 -6.53
CA PRO A 147 17.23 -12.38 -7.72
C PRO A 147 16.46 -12.52 -9.03
N LEU A 148 15.56 -13.51 -9.12
CA LEU A 148 14.73 -13.73 -10.30
C LEU A 148 13.75 -12.55 -10.51
N ALA A 149 13.08 -12.11 -9.44
CA ALA A 149 12.17 -10.97 -9.50
C ALA A 149 12.88 -9.68 -9.95
N LEU A 150 14.09 -9.44 -9.45
CA LEU A 150 14.91 -8.29 -9.85
C LEU A 150 15.38 -8.38 -11.30
N ALA A 151 15.75 -9.58 -11.78
CA ALA A 151 16.13 -9.80 -13.18
C ALA A 151 14.96 -9.52 -14.11
N VAL A 152 13.77 -10.07 -13.81
CA VAL A 152 12.54 -9.80 -14.58
C VAL A 152 12.19 -8.31 -14.57
N ALA A 153 12.26 -7.66 -13.41
CA ALA A 153 11.96 -6.21 -13.29
C ALA A 153 12.91 -5.35 -14.13
N ARG A 154 14.21 -5.70 -14.20
CA ARG A 154 15.18 -5.00 -15.06
C ARG A 154 14.86 -5.19 -16.54
N LEU A 155 14.52 -6.42 -16.96
CA LEU A 155 14.13 -6.72 -18.34
C LEU A 155 12.85 -5.99 -18.74
N GLU A 156 11.84 -6.00 -17.88
CA GLU A 156 10.58 -5.27 -18.11
C GLU A 156 10.81 -3.76 -18.22
N THR A 157 11.65 -3.20 -17.34
CA THR A 157 12.01 -1.78 -17.41
C THR A 157 12.77 -1.44 -18.70
N ALA A 158 13.68 -2.30 -19.15
CA ALA A 158 14.41 -2.12 -20.42
C ALA A 158 13.46 -2.16 -21.61
N LYS A 159 12.58 -3.18 -21.69
CA LYS A 159 11.54 -3.29 -22.74
C LYS A 159 10.61 -2.07 -22.76
N ALA A 160 10.17 -1.61 -21.57
CA ALA A 160 9.29 -0.45 -21.43
C ALA A 160 9.92 0.82 -22.02
N ARG A 161 11.22 1.01 -21.78
CA ARG A 161 11.98 2.16 -22.37
C ARG A 161 12.06 2.10 -23.90
N TRP A 162 12.16 0.90 -24.47
CA TRP A 162 12.28 0.70 -25.91
C TRP A 162 10.94 0.75 -26.64
N LEU A 163 9.89 0.24 -26.04
CA LEU A 163 8.59 0.03 -26.67
C LEU A 163 7.52 1.04 -26.19
N GLY A 164 7.85 1.94 -25.26
CA GLY A 164 6.96 3.00 -24.84
C GLY A 164 5.75 2.55 -24.01
N PHE A 165 5.79 1.36 -23.38
CA PHE A 165 4.74 0.91 -22.48
C PHE A 165 5.16 1.00 -21.00
N TYR A 166 4.20 0.87 -20.09
CA TYR A 166 4.49 0.86 -18.66
C TYR A 166 4.91 -0.54 -18.19
N PRO A 167 6.04 -0.69 -17.44
CA PRO A 167 6.52 -1.99 -17.02
C PRO A 167 5.56 -2.64 -16.01
N PHE A 168 5.30 -3.93 -16.17
CA PHE A 168 4.44 -4.69 -15.26
C PHE A 168 5.02 -4.76 -13.83
N ILE A 169 6.34 -4.82 -13.70
CA ILE A 169 7.08 -4.85 -12.43
C ILE A 169 8.35 -4.01 -12.56
N THR A 170 8.68 -3.25 -11.51
CA THR A 170 9.91 -2.46 -11.42
C THR A 170 10.78 -2.95 -10.25
N THR A 171 12.07 -2.62 -10.28
CA THR A 171 13.00 -2.95 -9.19
C THR A 171 12.61 -2.26 -7.87
N SER A 172 12.07 -1.04 -7.95
CA SER A 172 11.54 -0.30 -6.80
C SER A 172 10.35 -1.03 -6.17
N TRP A 173 9.46 -1.56 -7.02
CA TRP A 173 8.30 -2.32 -6.57
C TRP A 173 8.71 -3.61 -5.86
N VAL A 174 9.68 -4.37 -6.41
CA VAL A 174 10.23 -5.57 -5.75
C VAL A 174 10.79 -5.22 -4.37
N ARG A 175 11.57 -4.15 -4.25
CA ARG A 175 12.12 -3.70 -2.96
C ARG A 175 11.04 -3.33 -1.97
N THR A 176 10.02 -2.59 -2.39
CA THR A 176 8.88 -2.23 -1.54
C THR A 176 8.17 -3.46 -0.98
N PHE A 177 8.06 -4.54 -1.74
CA PHE A 177 7.42 -5.78 -1.28
C PHE A 177 8.30 -6.67 -0.38
N LEU A 178 9.57 -6.34 -0.22
CA LEU A 178 10.49 -7.02 0.71
C LEU A 178 10.49 -6.41 2.11
N GLU A 179 9.80 -5.29 2.30
CA GLU A 179 9.70 -4.60 3.58
C GLU A 179 8.35 -4.85 4.26
N ASN A 180 8.33 -4.72 5.58
CA ASN A 180 7.10 -4.77 6.35
C ASN A 180 6.38 -3.42 6.32
N TRP A 181 5.09 -3.44 6.03
CA TRP A 181 4.24 -2.25 5.94
C TRP A 181 3.02 -2.42 6.85
N ALA A 182 3.27 -2.65 8.14
CA ALA A 182 2.22 -2.66 9.14
C ALA A 182 1.86 -1.23 9.55
N PHE A 183 0.57 -0.91 9.57
CA PHE A 183 0.06 0.41 9.93
C PHE A 183 -0.99 0.30 11.02
N SER A 184 -1.09 1.35 11.85
CA SER A 184 -2.13 1.49 12.87
C SER A 184 -3.09 2.60 12.46
N HIS A 185 -4.38 2.32 12.47
CA HIS A 185 -5.46 3.29 12.26
C HIS A 185 -6.13 3.72 13.58
N GLN A 186 -5.47 3.46 14.73
CA GLN A 186 -6.05 3.71 16.05
C GLN A 186 -6.46 5.17 16.26
N LYS A 187 -5.72 6.13 15.71
CA LYS A 187 -6.09 7.55 15.76
C LYS A 187 -7.40 7.82 15.02
N ALA A 188 -7.52 7.31 13.78
CA ALA A 188 -8.75 7.45 13.00
C ALA A 188 -9.94 6.78 13.72
N THR A 189 -9.73 5.62 14.33
CA THR A 189 -10.76 4.94 15.15
C THR A 189 -11.16 5.78 16.36
N ALA A 190 -10.20 6.28 17.13
CA ALA A 190 -10.48 7.01 18.37
C ALA A 190 -11.11 8.38 18.13
N GLU A 191 -10.65 9.13 17.15
CA GLU A 191 -11.09 10.51 16.90
C GLU A 191 -12.28 10.61 15.95
N LEU A 192 -12.38 9.73 14.96
CA LEU A 192 -13.39 9.82 13.91
C LEU A 192 -14.47 8.73 14.03
N GLY A 193 -14.19 7.63 14.70
CA GLY A 193 -15.01 6.43 14.74
C GLY A 193 -14.83 5.52 13.51
N TYR A 194 -13.69 5.61 12.85
CA TYR A 194 -13.30 4.73 11.74
C TYR A 194 -13.18 3.28 12.24
N LYS A 195 -13.64 2.30 11.42
CA LYS A 195 -13.67 0.86 11.77
C LYS A 195 -12.88 0.04 10.78
#